data_721ae0cb519a422da455b3235849af35
#
_entry.id   721ae0cb519a422da455b3235849af35
#
_cell.length_a   1.000
_cell.length_b   1.000
_cell.length_c   1.000
_cell.angle_alpha   90.00
_cell.angle_beta   90.00
_cell.angle_gamma   90.00
#
_symmetry.space_group_name_H-M   'P 1'
#
loop_
_entity.id
_entity.type
_entity.pdbx_description
1 polymer ?
#
loop_
_entity_poly.entity_id
_entity_poly.type
_entity_poly.pdbx_seq_one_letter_code
_entity_poly.pdbx_strand_id
1 'polypeptide(L)'
;METRITKLLGIKYPIFQGGMAWIAESTLAAAVSNAGGVGIIAGGSAPIDYLRDQIRRAKSLTDKPFGVNIMLMSPNAEDLAQLVIDEKVPMITTGAGNPGKFMEAWNNAGIKVIPVVPSVALAKRMERSGASAVIAEGTESGGHIGENTTMCLVPQVVDAVSIPVIAAGGIADGRGIAASFMLGAEGVQVGTRFLAAEECQIHPTYKQLVVDAKDTDSIVTVSYTHLRAHETRH
;
A
#
# COMPACT_ATOMS: atom_id res chain seq x y z
N MET A 1 14.71 -11.01 9.96
CA MET A 1 15.20 -11.18 8.56
C MET A 1 15.70 -9.82 8.09
N GLU A 2 16.94 -9.73 7.63
CA GLU A 2 17.52 -8.46 7.18
C GLU A 2 17.41 -8.36 5.65
N THR A 3 16.79 -7.31 5.16
CA THR A 3 16.64 -7.00 3.74
C THR A 3 16.99 -5.54 3.48
N ARG A 4 17.13 -5.11 2.23
CA ARG A 4 17.30 -3.68 1.92
C ARG A 4 16.11 -2.85 2.38
N ILE A 5 14.89 -3.40 2.38
CA ILE A 5 13.67 -2.75 2.88
C ILE A 5 13.75 -2.52 4.40
N THR A 6 14.15 -3.53 5.19
CA THR A 6 14.26 -3.36 6.64
C THR A 6 15.33 -2.32 7.01
N LYS A 7 16.44 -2.27 6.27
CA LYS A 7 17.48 -1.24 6.44
C LYS A 7 16.99 0.14 6.03
N LEU A 8 16.30 0.26 4.89
CA LEU A 8 15.79 1.52 4.36
C LEU A 8 14.84 2.22 5.33
N LEU A 9 13.99 1.46 6.00
CA LEU A 9 12.90 1.97 6.84
C LEU A 9 13.15 1.83 8.35
N GLY A 10 14.21 1.14 8.77
CA GLY A 10 14.50 0.91 10.19
C GLY A 10 13.47 0.00 10.87
N ILE A 11 12.93 -0.99 10.16
CA ILE A 11 11.87 -1.90 10.65
C ILE A 11 12.40 -3.30 10.91
N LYS A 12 11.69 -4.07 11.73
CA LYS A 12 12.08 -5.45 12.11
C LYS A 12 11.68 -6.47 11.06
N TYR A 13 10.48 -6.34 10.51
CA TYR A 13 9.90 -7.27 9.54
C TYR A 13 9.57 -6.53 8.25
N PRO A 14 9.95 -7.04 7.08
CA PRO A 14 9.65 -6.41 5.80
C PRO A 14 8.20 -6.68 5.36
N ILE A 15 7.25 -6.36 6.24
CA ILE A 15 5.81 -6.58 6.07
C ILE A 15 5.10 -5.24 6.14
N PHE A 16 4.36 -4.93 5.09
CA PHE A 16 3.55 -3.72 4.96
C PHE A 16 2.07 -4.09 5.09
N GLN A 17 1.35 -3.35 5.88
CA GLN A 17 -0.10 -3.34 5.78
C GLN A 17 -0.49 -2.32 4.70
N GLY A 18 -1.18 -2.77 3.66
CA GLY A 18 -1.54 -1.94 2.52
C GLY A 18 -2.51 -0.80 2.86
N GLY A 19 -2.39 0.32 2.16
CA GLY A 19 -3.29 1.46 2.29
C GLY A 19 -4.67 1.14 1.72
N MET A 20 -5.59 0.65 2.55
CA MET A 20 -6.96 0.30 2.19
C MET A 20 -7.87 1.50 2.42
N ALA A 21 -8.41 2.09 1.34
CA ALA A 21 -9.24 3.29 1.38
C ALA A 21 -10.41 3.13 2.37
N TRP A 22 -10.62 4.13 3.23
CA TRP A 22 -11.66 4.18 4.27
C TRP A 22 -11.56 3.10 5.37
N ILE A 23 -10.47 2.32 5.39
CA ILE A 23 -10.28 1.19 6.29
C ILE A 23 -8.99 1.35 7.10
N ALA A 24 -7.89 1.65 6.42
CA ALA A 24 -6.58 1.75 7.05
C ALA A 24 -6.41 3.11 7.73
N GLU A 25 -6.70 3.14 9.01
CA GLU A 25 -6.61 4.33 9.88
C GLU A 25 -5.39 4.27 10.80
N SER A 26 -5.19 5.32 11.57
CA SER A 26 -4.08 5.49 12.51
C SER A 26 -3.92 4.34 13.50
N THR A 27 -5.04 3.77 14.00
CA THR A 27 -5.01 2.70 15.00
C THR A 27 -4.39 1.43 14.42
N LEU A 28 -4.86 1.01 13.23
CA LEU A 28 -4.30 -0.16 12.54
C LEU A 28 -2.85 0.10 12.12
N ALA A 29 -2.57 1.25 11.55
CA ALA A 29 -1.23 1.60 11.08
C ALA A 29 -0.21 1.60 12.24
N ALA A 30 -0.55 2.22 13.37
CA ALA A 30 0.30 2.24 14.55
C ALA A 30 0.52 0.83 15.13
N ALA A 31 -0.52 -0.01 15.20
CA ALA A 31 -0.41 -1.37 15.70
C ALA A 31 0.55 -2.23 14.86
N VAL A 32 0.44 -2.16 13.54
CA VAL A 32 1.37 -2.86 12.63
C VAL A 32 2.80 -2.35 12.78
N SER A 33 3.00 -1.05 12.91
CA SER A 33 4.32 -0.44 13.12
C SER A 33 4.91 -0.85 14.47
N ASN A 34 4.12 -0.87 15.55
CA ASN A 34 4.52 -1.35 16.87
C ASN A 34 4.89 -2.84 16.87
N ALA A 35 4.22 -3.65 16.04
CA ALA A 35 4.56 -5.06 15.84
C ALA A 35 5.87 -5.26 15.05
N GLY A 36 6.41 -4.20 14.47
CA GLY A 36 7.71 -4.21 13.76
C GLY A 36 7.64 -4.28 12.25
N GLY A 37 6.44 -4.17 11.67
CA GLY A 37 6.21 -3.96 10.24
C GLY A 37 6.09 -2.48 9.87
N VAL A 38 5.34 -2.18 8.81
CA VAL A 38 4.96 -0.83 8.41
C VAL A 38 3.44 -0.76 8.23
N GLY A 39 2.79 0.00 9.09
CA GLY A 39 1.40 0.37 8.90
C GLY A 39 1.27 1.57 7.95
N ILE A 40 0.23 1.58 7.14
CA ILE A 40 0.00 2.64 6.15
C ILE A 40 -1.40 3.21 6.32
N ILE A 41 -1.50 4.50 6.59
CA ILE A 41 -2.76 5.23 6.65
C ILE A 41 -3.25 5.51 5.22
N ALA A 42 -4.50 5.23 4.94
CA ALA A 42 -5.09 5.49 3.63
C ALA A 42 -5.44 6.98 3.48
N GLY A 43 -4.72 7.70 2.62
CA GLY A 43 -5.01 9.08 2.26
C GLY A 43 -6.19 9.22 1.30
N GLY A 44 -6.31 8.31 0.34
CA GLY A 44 -7.44 8.18 -0.59
C GLY A 44 -8.05 9.51 -1.02
N SER A 45 -9.39 9.59 -0.95
CA SER A 45 -10.18 10.81 -1.13
C SER A 45 -10.56 11.45 0.21
N ALA A 46 -9.82 11.16 1.28
CA ALA A 46 -10.10 11.68 2.60
C ALA A 46 -9.96 13.21 2.65
N PRO A 47 -10.81 13.91 3.43
CA PRO A 47 -10.61 15.34 3.71
C PRO A 47 -9.24 15.57 4.35
N ILE A 48 -8.59 16.69 4.00
CA ILE A 48 -7.23 17.02 4.44
C ILE A 48 -7.13 17.06 5.98
N ASP A 49 -8.08 17.69 6.63
CA ASP A 49 -8.08 17.80 8.09
C ASP A 49 -8.23 16.45 8.77
N TYR A 50 -9.11 15.58 8.24
CA TYR A 50 -9.23 14.20 8.72
C TYR A 50 -7.91 13.44 8.61
N LEU A 51 -7.24 13.50 7.44
CA LEU A 51 -5.96 12.82 7.28
C LEU A 51 -4.88 13.38 8.18
N ARG A 52 -4.85 14.71 8.36
CA ARG A 52 -3.97 15.37 9.33
C ARG A 52 -4.15 14.82 10.74
N ASP A 53 -5.40 14.71 11.18
CA ASP A 53 -5.72 14.15 12.50
C ASP A 53 -5.30 12.68 12.61
N GLN A 54 -5.51 11.88 11.56
CA GLN A 54 -5.04 10.48 11.52
C GLN A 54 -3.51 10.38 11.62
N ILE A 55 -2.76 11.22 10.90
CA ILE A 55 -1.30 11.25 10.98
C ILE A 55 -0.84 11.62 12.39
N ARG A 56 -1.42 12.67 12.98
CA ARG A 56 -1.07 13.12 14.35
C ARG A 56 -1.44 12.09 15.40
N ARG A 57 -2.59 11.44 15.25
CA ARG A 57 -2.98 10.33 16.12
C ARG A 57 -2.03 9.14 16.00
N ALA A 58 -1.60 8.76 14.79
CA ALA A 58 -0.60 7.71 14.62
C ALA A 58 0.71 8.05 15.34
N LYS A 59 1.20 9.29 15.23
CA LYS A 59 2.39 9.77 15.96
C LYS A 59 2.23 9.71 17.48
N SER A 60 1.02 9.80 18.02
CA SER A 60 0.76 9.63 19.46
C SER A 60 0.70 8.18 19.90
N LEU A 61 0.43 7.24 18.97
CA LEU A 61 0.27 5.81 19.22
C LEU A 61 1.55 4.99 18.99
N THR A 62 2.51 5.53 18.23
CA THR A 62 3.77 4.84 17.91
C THR A 62 4.93 5.80 17.70
N ASP A 63 6.13 5.38 18.12
CA ASP A 63 7.42 5.99 17.79
C ASP A 63 8.09 5.32 16.59
N LYS A 64 7.46 4.30 16.01
CA LYS A 64 7.95 3.54 14.87
C LYS A 64 7.54 4.16 13.54
N PRO A 65 8.29 3.89 12.45
CA PRO A 65 7.93 4.40 11.14
C PRO A 65 6.57 3.85 10.68
N PHE A 66 5.73 4.74 10.15
CA PHE A 66 4.50 4.42 9.45
C PHE A 66 4.43 5.20 8.15
N GLY A 67 3.52 4.84 7.26
CA GLY A 67 3.35 5.49 5.98
C GLY A 67 1.97 6.09 5.76
N VAL A 68 1.85 6.86 4.67
CA VAL A 68 0.58 7.34 4.14
C VAL A 68 0.47 6.92 2.68
N ASN A 69 -0.68 6.37 2.28
CA ASN A 69 -0.95 6.07 0.89
C ASN A 69 -1.68 7.23 0.21
N ILE A 70 -1.13 7.73 -0.90
CA ILE A 70 -1.72 8.81 -1.69
C ILE A 70 -2.27 8.23 -2.99
N MET A 71 -3.58 8.39 -3.22
CA MET A 71 -4.20 8.08 -4.50
C MET A 71 -4.07 9.29 -5.42
N LEU A 72 -3.24 9.17 -6.46
CA LEU A 72 -2.86 10.31 -7.30
C LEU A 72 -3.98 10.79 -8.24
N MET A 73 -5.03 10.00 -8.45
CA MET A 73 -6.24 10.41 -9.15
C MET A 73 -7.23 11.18 -8.26
N SER A 74 -6.95 11.31 -6.98
CA SER A 74 -7.82 12.08 -6.07
C SER A 74 -7.78 13.57 -6.42
N PRO A 75 -8.95 14.26 -6.38
CA PRO A 75 -9.00 15.71 -6.64
C PRO A 75 -8.11 16.54 -5.73
N ASN A 76 -7.86 16.06 -4.50
CA ASN A 76 -7.03 16.72 -3.48
C ASN A 76 -5.59 16.18 -3.41
N ALA A 77 -5.12 15.50 -4.45
CA ALA A 77 -3.79 14.88 -4.45
C ALA A 77 -2.64 15.89 -4.21
N GLU A 78 -2.78 17.13 -4.66
CA GLU A 78 -1.79 18.20 -4.43
C GLU A 78 -1.73 18.61 -2.96
N ASP A 79 -2.89 18.79 -2.33
CA ASP A 79 -2.97 19.14 -0.90
C ASP A 79 -2.44 17.97 -0.03
N LEU A 80 -2.74 16.73 -0.43
CA LEU A 80 -2.20 15.54 0.25
C LEU A 80 -0.67 15.45 0.10
N ALA A 81 -0.15 15.79 -1.08
CA ALA A 81 1.28 15.80 -1.34
C ALA A 81 2.01 16.83 -0.47
N GLN A 82 1.42 17.98 -0.21
CA GLN A 82 1.97 18.99 0.69
C GLN A 82 1.80 18.58 2.15
N LEU A 83 0.65 18.04 2.53
CA LEU A 83 0.35 17.61 3.89
C LEU A 83 1.39 16.61 4.44
N VAL A 84 1.80 15.62 3.64
CA VAL A 84 2.79 14.63 4.09
C VAL A 84 4.17 15.24 4.34
N ILE A 85 4.50 16.34 3.64
CA ILE A 85 5.72 17.12 3.88
C ILE A 85 5.58 17.89 5.20
N ASP A 86 4.48 18.64 5.37
CA ASP A 86 4.21 19.47 6.55
C ASP A 86 4.18 18.63 7.83
N GLU A 87 3.55 17.47 7.75
CA GLU A 87 3.46 16.52 8.86
C GLU A 87 4.71 15.61 8.96
N LYS A 88 5.74 15.80 8.15
CA LYS A 88 7.01 15.03 8.19
C LYS A 88 6.76 13.52 8.25
N VAL A 89 5.93 13.02 7.36
CA VAL A 89 5.65 11.59 7.24
C VAL A 89 6.91 10.89 6.75
N PRO A 90 7.41 9.82 7.39
CA PRO A 90 8.69 9.22 7.04
C PRO A 90 8.67 8.48 5.68
N MET A 91 7.53 7.95 5.29
CA MET A 91 7.37 7.28 3.98
C MET A 91 5.96 7.43 3.44
N ILE A 92 5.85 7.34 2.11
CA ILE A 92 4.57 7.31 1.42
C ILE A 92 4.54 6.17 0.40
N THR A 93 3.35 5.63 0.18
CA THR A 93 3.04 4.83 -1.00
C THR A 93 2.13 5.62 -1.92
N THR A 94 2.20 5.37 -3.21
CA THR A 94 1.31 6.03 -4.18
C THR A 94 0.67 4.99 -5.09
N GLY A 95 -0.60 5.20 -5.40
CA GLY A 95 -1.33 4.36 -6.34
C GLY A 95 -2.17 5.20 -7.31
N ALA A 96 -2.70 4.55 -8.33
CA ALA A 96 -3.62 5.14 -9.32
C ALA A 96 -3.11 6.47 -9.91
N GLY A 97 -1.93 6.44 -10.55
CA GLY A 97 -1.38 7.60 -11.23
C GLY A 97 0.15 7.67 -11.25
N ASN A 98 0.66 8.79 -11.73
CA ASN A 98 2.10 9.03 -11.84
C ASN A 98 2.54 10.09 -10.82
N PRO A 99 3.38 9.74 -9.83
CA PRO A 99 3.85 10.67 -8.82
C PRO A 99 4.91 11.68 -9.31
N GLY A 100 5.33 11.61 -10.58
CA GLY A 100 6.51 12.32 -11.11
C GLY A 100 6.61 13.79 -10.74
N LYS A 101 5.49 14.53 -10.76
CA LYS A 101 5.46 15.96 -10.43
C LYS A 101 5.74 16.27 -8.94
N PHE A 102 5.61 15.30 -8.05
CA PHE A 102 5.82 15.47 -6.62
C PHE A 102 7.14 14.88 -6.12
N MET A 103 7.77 14.01 -6.91
CA MET A 103 8.93 13.22 -6.50
C MET A 103 10.08 14.07 -5.95
N GLU A 104 10.39 15.19 -6.63
CA GLU A 104 11.48 16.07 -6.21
C GLU A 104 11.19 16.68 -4.81
N ALA A 105 9.99 17.21 -4.61
CA ALA A 105 9.60 17.81 -3.33
C ALA A 105 9.65 16.79 -2.18
N TRP A 106 9.13 15.58 -2.40
CA TRP A 106 9.15 14.51 -1.39
C TRP A 106 10.56 14.02 -1.09
N ASN A 107 11.39 13.83 -2.11
CA ASN A 107 12.79 13.43 -1.92
C ASN A 107 13.59 14.50 -1.17
N ASN A 108 13.40 15.79 -1.51
CA ASN A 108 14.03 16.90 -0.79
C ASN A 108 13.57 17.01 0.67
N ALA A 109 12.33 16.62 0.97
CA ALA A 109 11.81 16.50 2.33
C ALA A 109 12.30 15.24 3.07
N GLY A 110 13.09 14.37 2.42
CA GLY A 110 13.61 13.13 3.01
C GLY A 110 12.60 11.98 3.11
N ILE A 111 11.42 12.12 2.48
CA ILE A 111 10.35 11.11 2.49
C ILE A 111 10.76 9.92 1.62
N LYS A 112 10.60 8.70 2.12
CA LYS A 112 10.81 7.48 1.32
C LYS A 112 9.58 7.24 0.45
N VAL A 113 9.72 7.42 -0.86
CA VAL A 113 8.63 7.24 -1.82
C VAL A 113 8.64 5.83 -2.39
N ILE A 114 7.55 5.09 -2.19
CA ILE A 114 7.42 3.69 -2.59
C ILE A 114 6.13 3.51 -3.42
N PRO A 115 6.21 3.77 -4.75
CA PRO A 115 5.04 3.68 -5.63
C PRO A 115 4.57 2.23 -5.83
N VAL A 116 3.25 2.06 -5.96
CA VAL A 116 2.63 0.81 -6.42
C VAL A 116 2.69 0.76 -7.94
N VAL A 117 3.16 -0.36 -8.47
CA VAL A 117 3.40 -0.55 -9.91
C VAL A 117 2.77 -1.86 -10.41
N PRO A 118 1.92 -1.82 -11.44
CA PRO A 118 1.32 -3.02 -12.06
C PRO A 118 2.13 -3.54 -13.26
N SER A 119 3.28 -2.95 -13.57
CA SER A 119 4.06 -3.32 -14.74
C SER A 119 5.55 -2.97 -14.62
N VAL A 120 6.38 -3.70 -15.35
CA VAL A 120 7.83 -3.43 -15.49
C VAL A 120 8.11 -2.03 -16.02
N ALA A 121 7.33 -1.58 -17.00
CA ALA A 121 7.51 -0.26 -17.60
C ALA A 121 7.35 0.87 -16.56
N LEU A 122 6.33 0.74 -15.69
CA LEU A 122 6.11 1.72 -14.62
C LEU A 122 7.19 1.60 -13.54
N ALA A 123 7.61 0.39 -13.17
CA ALA A 123 8.69 0.18 -12.20
C ALA A 123 9.99 0.90 -12.62
N LYS A 124 10.45 0.68 -13.86
CA LYS A 124 11.61 1.39 -14.44
C LYS A 124 11.43 2.91 -14.46
N ARG A 125 10.23 3.39 -14.71
CA ARG A 125 9.93 4.82 -14.69
C ARG A 125 10.04 5.39 -13.27
N MET A 126 9.50 4.67 -12.27
CA MET A 126 9.55 5.09 -10.87
C MET A 126 10.99 5.12 -10.33
N GLU A 127 11.78 4.12 -10.65
CA GLU A 127 13.20 4.11 -10.33
C GLU A 127 13.93 5.34 -10.89
N ARG A 128 13.75 5.63 -12.18
CA ARG A 128 14.35 6.84 -12.80
C ARG A 128 13.86 8.15 -12.20
N SER A 129 12.64 8.16 -11.62
CA SER A 129 12.09 9.32 -10.93
C SER A 129 12.56 9.44 -9.49
N GLY A 130 13.42 8.53 -8.99
CA GLY A 130 13.99 8.60 -7.65
C GLY A 130 13.16 7.89 -6.57
N ALA A 131 12.34 6.89 -6.93
CA ALA A 131 11.67 6.05 -5.94
C ALA A 131 12.67 5.29 -5.06
N SER A 132 12.39 5.19 -3.77
CA SER A 132 13.25 4.49 -2.80
C SER A 132 13.10 2.96 -2.89
N ALA A 133 11.94 2.48 -3.31
CA ALA A 133 11.56 1.11 -3.59
C ALA A 133 10.29 1.11 -4.45
N VAL A 134 9.82 -0.05 -4.90
CA VAL A 134 8.51 -0.20 -5.57
C VAL A 134 7.72 -1.34 -4.97
N ILE A 135 6.39 -1.22 -4.99
CA ILE A 135 5.46 -2.31 -4.68
C ILE A 135 4.94 -2.88 -5.99
N ALA A 136 5.40 -4.07 -6.37
CA ALA A 136 4.90 -4.81 -7.52
C ALA A 136 3.58 -5.48 -7.14
N GLU A 137 2.47 -4.93 -7.63
CA GLU A 137 1.13 -5.35 -7.24
C GLU A 137 0.44 -6.13 -8.36
N GLY A 138 0.20 -7.41 -8.08
CA GLY A 138 -0.51 -8.30 -9.00
C GLY A 138 -2.02 -8.14 -8.95
N THR A 139 -2.69 -8.74 -9.94
CA THR A 139 -4.16 -8.69 -10.12
C THR A 139 -4.95 -9.34 -8.98
N GLU A 140 -4.31 -10.14 -8.12
CA GLU A 140 -4.91 -10.77 -6.94
C GLU A 140 -5.12 -9.77 -5.78
N SER A 141 -4.69 -8.52 -5.93
CA SER A 141 -4.93 -7.46 -4.94
C SER A 141 -6.32 -6.83 -5.11
N GLY A 142 -6.68 -5.97 -4.16
CA GLY A 142 -7.91 -5.18 -4.22
C GLY A 142 -7.69 -3.77 -4.77
N GLY A 143 -8.76 -3.13 -5.21
CA GLY A 143 -8.73 -1.75 -5.71
C GLY A 143 -8.50 -1.66 -7.23
N HIS A 144 -7.68 -0.72 -7.66
CA HIS A 144 -7.34 -0.54 -9.08
C HIS A 144 -6.18 -1.46 -9.45
N ILE A 145 -6.50 -2.64 -9.91
CA ILE A 145 -5.54 -3.70 -10.24
C ILE A 145 -5.04 -3.61 -11.69
N GLY A 146 -3.82 -4.12 -11.93
CA GLY A 146 -3.29 -4.37 -13.25
C GLY A 146 -3.75 -5.73 -13.81
N GLU A 147 -3.21 -6.12 -14.96
CA GLU A 147 -3.55 -7.36 -15.65
C GLU A 147 -2.62 -8.53 -15.30
N ASN A 148 -1.43 -8.26 -14.78
CA ASN A 148 -0.44 -9.29 -14.47
C ASN A 148 -0.70 -9.91 -13.10
N THR A 149 -0.61 -11.23 -13.00
CA THR A 149 -0.62 -11.94 -11.71
C THR A 149 0.67 -11.67 -10.93
N THR A 150 0.60 -11.78 -9.62
CA THR A 150 1.76 -11.56 -8.71
C THR A 150 2.92 -12.48 -9.07
N MET A 151 2.65 -13.76 -9.35
CA MET A 151 3.65 -14.76 -9.73
C MET A 151 4.42 -14.37 -10.99
N CYS A 152 3.76 -13.73 -11.96
CA CYS A 152 4.39 -13.30 -13.20
C CYS A 152 5.05 -11.92 -13.08
N LEU A 153 4.45 -11.00 -12.34
CA LEU A 153 4.90 -9.62 -12.26
C LEU A 153 6.16 -9.46 -11.43
N VAL A 154 6.17 -10.06 -10.22
CA VAL A 154 7.24 -9.82 -9.23
C VAL A 154 8.63 -10.14 -9.78
N PRO A 155 8.91 -11.33 -10.34
CA PRO A 155 10.26 -11.63 -10.84
C PRO A 155 10.68 -10.72 -11.99
N GLN A 156 9.76 -10.37 -12.88
CA GLN A 156 10.05 -9.47 -14.00
C GLN A 156 10.40 -8.04 -13.51
N VAL A 157 9.74 -7.57 -12.45
CA VAL A 157 10.09 -6.27 -11.85
C VAL A 157 11.43 -6.36 -11.14
N VAL A 158 11.68 -7.42 -10.38
CA VAL A 158 12.96 -7.67 -9.69
C VAL A 158 14.12 -7.65 -10.67
N ASP A 159 14.00 -8.33 -11.80
CA ASP A 159 15.06 -8.38 -12.83
C ASP A 159 15.25 -7.04 -13.56
N ALA A 160 14.26 -6.14 -13.50
CA ALA A 160 14.20 -4.95 -14.32
C ALA A 160 14.66 -3.67 -13.60
N VAL A 161 14.73 -3.65 -12.26
CA VAL A 161 15.10 -2.49 -11.45
C VAL A 161 16.18 -2.85 -10.44
N SER A 162 16.96 -1.86 -10.01
CA SER A 162 18.00 -2.03 -8.98
C SER A 162 17.52 -1.69 -7.57
N ILE A 163 16.43 -0.93 -7.46
CA ILE A 163 15.81 -0.58 -6.18
C ILE A 163 15.05 -1.78 -5.59
N PRO A 164 14.86 -1.84 -4.25
CA PRO A 164 14.12 -2.94 -3.62
C PRO A 164 12.70 -3.09 -4.14
N VAL A 165 12.26 -4.34 -4.28
CA VAL A 165 10.90 -4.69 -4.71
C VAL A 165 10.12 -5.32 -3.57
N ILE A 166 8.90 -4.85 -3.33
CA ILE A 166 7.94 -5.37 -2.38
C ILE A 166 6.84 -6.06 -3.19
N ALA A 167 6.54 -7.32 -2.89
CA ALA A 167 5.47 -8.07 -3.55
C ALA A 167 4.12 -7.76 -2.91
N ALA A 168 3.08 -7.59 -3.72
CA ALA A 168 1.70 -7.40 -3.27
C ALA A 168 0.71 -8.15 -4.17
N GLY A 169 -0.40 -8.61 -3.59
CA GLY A 169 -1.44 -9.37 -4.27
C GLY A 169 -1.41 -10.86 -3.92
N GLY A 170 -2.51 -11.37 -3.35
CA GLY A 170 -2.68 -12.77 -3.00
C GLY A 170 -1.83 -13.28 -1.83
N ILE A 171 -1.15 -12.41 -1.09
CA ILE A 171 -0.26 -12.78 0.02
C ILE A 171 -1.03 -12.64 1.34
N ALA A 172 -1.22 -13.74 2.07
CA ALA A 172 -2.00 -13.75 3.30
C ALA A 172 -1.30 -14.43 4.49
N ASP A 173 -0.29 -15.27 4.25
CA ASP A 173 0.41 -16.04 5.29
C ASP A 173 1.89 -16.23 4.98
N GLY A 174 2.59 -16.98 5.86
CA GLY A 174 4.03 -17.24 5.74
C GLY A 174 4.44 -17.98 4.46
N ARG A 175 3.56 -18.76 3.84
CA ARG A 175 3.83 -19.46 2.57
C ARG A 175 3.92 -18.46 1.42
N GLY A 176 2.95 -17.54 1.36
CA GLY A 176 2.95 -16.45 0.38
C GLY A 176 4.15 -15.51 0.56
N ILE A 177 4.52 -15.22 1.82
CA ILE A 177 5.72 -14.44 2.14
C ILE A 177 6.97 -15.16 1.63
N ALA A 178 7.15 -16.44 1.95
CA ALA A 178 8.31 -17.22 1.51
C ALA A 178 8.40 -17.30 -0.02
N ALA A 179 7.27 -17.55 -0.70
CA ALA A 179 7.20 -17.54 -2.16
C ALA A 179 7.63 -16.19 -2.75
N SER A 180 7.18 -15.08 -2.17
CA SER A 180 7.56 -13.74 -2.62
C SER A 180 9.07 -13.50 -2.53
N PHE A 181 9.70 -13.96 -1.46
CA PHE A 181 11.17 -13.89 -1.33
C PHE A 181 11.89 -14.79 -2.34
N MET A 182 11.35 -15.97 -2.64
CA MET A 182 11.91 -16.84 -3.68
C MET A 182 11.78 -16.21 -5.08
N LEU A 183 10.79 -15.36 -5.31
CA LEU A 183 10.66 -14.57 -6.55
C LEU A 183 11.58 -13.34 -6.57
N GLY A 184 12.39 -13.12 -5.52
CA GLY A 184 13.36 -12.04 -5.44
C GLY A 184 12.84 -10.76 -4.75
N ALA A 185 11.61 -10.74 -4.24
CA ALA A 185 11.12 -9.61 -3.45
C ALA A 185 11.87 -9.50 -2.11
N GLU A 186 11.96 -8.29 -1.56
CA GLU A 186 12.62 -7.99 -0.29
C GLU A 186 11.65 -7.55 0.81
N GLY A 187 10.38 -7.59 0.51
CA GLY A 187 9.28 -7.31 1.42
C GLY A 187 7.95 -7.72 0.80
N VAL A 188 6.92 -7.69 1.58
CA VAL A 188 5.55 -7.99 1.15
C VAL A 188 4.57 -6.93 1.64
N GLN A 189 3.55 -6.63 0.82
CA GLN A 189 2.40 -5.85 1.23
C GLN A 189 1.18 -6.77 1.31
N VAL A 190 0.47 -6.70 2.43
CA VAL A 190 -0.69 -7.52 2.74
C VAL A 190 -1.89 -6.61 3.01
N GLY A 191 -3.03 -6.92 2.42
CA GLY A 191 -4.27 -6.14 2.60
C GLY A 191 -5.31 -6.90 3.41
N THR A 192 -6.06 -7.77 2.77
CA THR A 192 -7.27 -8.44 3.29
C THR A 192 -7.06 -9.09 4.66
N ARG A 193 -5.91 -9.68 4.92
CA ARG A 193 -5.59 -10.28 6.22
C ARG A 193 -5.71 -9.28 7.38
N PHE A 194 -5.34 -8.03 7.17
CA PHE A 194 -5.42 -6.98 8.18
C PHE A 194 -6.85 -6.45 8.42
N LEU A 195 -7.82 -6.74 7.54
CA LEU A 195 -9.23 -6.41 7.78
C LEU A 195 -9.78 -7.15 9.01
N ALA A 196 -9.30 -8.37 9.24
CA ALA A 196 -9.73 -9.20 10.38
C ALA A 196 -8.99 -8.86 11.69
N ALA A 197 -8.01 -7.95 11.68
CA ALA A 197 -7.31 -7.54 12.90
C ALA A 197 -8.24 -6.77 13.86
N GLU A 198 -8.01 -6.92 15.17
CA GLU A 198 -8.81 -6.23 16.19
C GLU A 198 -8.68 -4.70 16.05
N GLU A 199 -7.49 -4.22 15.72
CA GLU A 199 -7.16 -2.81 15.57
C GLU A 199 -7.74 -2.16 14.31
N CYS A 200 -8.25 -2.96 13.36
CA CYS A 200 -8.99 -2.44 12.21
C CYS A 200 -10.39 -2.03 12.65
N GLN A 201 -10.76 -0.76 12.49
CA GLN A 201 -12.00 -0.19 13.02
C GLN A 201 -13.21 -0.34 12.09
N ILE A 202 -13.16 -1.24 11.12
CA ILE A 202 -14.32 -1.54 10.25
C ILE A 202 -15.44 -2.23 11.02
N HIS A 203 -16.65 -2.14 10.48
CA HIS A 203 -17.84 -2.74 11.10
C HIS A 203 -17.64 -4.25 11.32
N PRO A 204 -18.03 -4.79 12.50
CA PRO A 204 -17.86 -6.21 12.82
C PRO A 204 -18.44 -7.17 11.79
N THR A 205 -19.60 -6.85 11.22
CA THR A 205 -20.20 -7.65 10.13
C THR A 205 -19.29 -7.75 8.92
N TYR A 206 -18.57 -6.68 8.55
CA TYR A 206 -17.63 -6.74 7.43
C TYR A 206 -16.43 -7.62 7.76
N LYS A 207 -15.90 -7.55 8.99
CA LYS A 207 -14.85 -8.50 9.42
C LYS A 207 -15.32 -9.94 9.32
N GLN A 208 -16.55 -10.20 9.77
CA GLN A 208 -17.13 -11.55 9.74
C GLN A 208 -17.28 -12.06 8.30
N LEU A 209 -17.75 -11.20 7.38
CA LEU A 209 -17.82 -11.55 5.95
C LEU A 209 -16.45 -11.94 5.37
N VAL A 210 -15.38 -11.23 5.77
CA VAL A 210 -14.01 -11.57 5.33
C VAL A 210 -13.54 -12.90 5.92
N VAL A 211 -13.89 -13.18 7.18
CA VAL A 211 -13.52 -14.45 7.87
C VAL A 211 -14.26 -15.64 7.27
N ASP A 212 -15.54 -15.47 6.92
CA ASP A 212 -16.41 -16.52 6.38
C ASP A 212 -16.25 -16.70 4.85
N ALA A 213 -15.52 -15.78 4.19
CA ALA A 213 -15.35 -15.79 2.73
C ALA A 213 -14.68 -17.08 2.24
N LYS A 214 -15.22 -17.61 1.16
CA LYS A 214 -14.69 -18.77 0.43
C LYS A 214 -13.72 -18.32 -0.66
N ASP A 215 -12.99 -19.22 -1.21
CA ASP A 215 -12.03 -19.02 -2.31
C ASP A 215 -12.64 -18.41 -3.58
N THR A 216 -13.95 -18.58 -3.77
CA THR A 216 -14.71 -18.08 -4.94
C THR A 216 -15.46 -16.79 -4.71
N ASP A 217 -15.42 -16.22 -3.51
CA ASP A 217 -16.20 -15.02 -3.15
C ASP A 217 -15.52 -13.70 -3.59
N SER A 218 -14.29 -13.78 -4.09
CA SER A 218 -13.55 -12.64 -4.63
C SER A 218 -13.67 -12.60 -6.14
N ILE A 219 -14.12 -11.47 -6.70
CA ILE A 219 -14.29 -11.28 -8.12
C ILE A 219 -13.59 -10.02 -8.62
N VAL A 220 -13.07 -10.06 -9.84
CA VAL A 220 -12.61 -8.87 -10.55
C VAL A 220 -13.83 -8.20 -11.16
N THR A 221 -14.11 -6.97 -10.70
CA THR A 221 -15.19 -6.15 -11.26
C THR A 221 -14.67 -5.34 -12.43
N VAL A 222 -15.49 -5.13 -13.44
CA VAL A 222 -15.21 -4.17 -14.53
C VAL A 222 -15.52 -2.74 -14.08
N SER A 223 -14.98 -1.76 -14.77
CA SER A 223 -14.98 -0.35 -14.37
C SER A 223 -16.34 0.14 -13.80
N TYR A 224 -16.31 1.17 -12.98
CA TYR A 224 -17.47 1.79 -12.29
C TYR A 224 -18.70 2.01 -13.17
N THR A 225 -18.56 2.19 -14.48
CA THR A 225 -19.67 2.34 -15.42
C THR A 225 -20.49 1.07 -15.59
N HIS A 226 -19.89 -0.12 -15.45
CA HIS A 226 -20.59 -1.39 -15.55
C HIS A 226 -21.26 -1.81 -14.23
N LEU A 227 -20.67 -1.48 -13.08
CA LEU A 227 -21.30 -1.73 -11.77
C LEU A 227 -22.63 -0.99 -11.64
N ARG A 228 -22.72 0.27 -12.08
CA ARG A 228 -23.97 1.03 -12.05
C ARG A 228 -25.08 0.42 -12.91
N ALA A 229 -24.76 -0.28 -13.98
CA ALA A 229 -25.75 -0.92 -14.85
C ALA A 229 -26.34 -2.20 -14.22
N HIS A 230 -25.64 -2.87 -13.31
CA HIS A 230 -26.09 -4.10 -12.65
C HIS A 230 -26.70 -3.86 -11.28
N GLU A 231 -26.25 -2.86 -10.52
CA GLU A 231 -26.82 -2.51 -9.21
C GLU A 231 -28.24 -1.93 -9.28
N THR A 232 -28.68 -1.44 -10.43
CA THR A 232 -30.04 -0.91 -10.63
C THR A 232 -31.09 -1.97 -11.00
N ARG A 233 -30.73 -3.25 -10.98
CA ARG A 233 -31.64 -4.36 -11.36
C ARG A 233 -32.16 -5.20 -10.18
N HIS A 234 -31.95 -4.75 -8.95
CA HIS A 234 -32.53 -5.39 -7.76
C HIS A 234 -33.32 -4.39 -6.93
#